data_28b2563407f1d5c46c55e63fe056d02c
#
_entry.id   28b2563407f1d5c46c55e63fe056d02c
#
_cell.length_a   1.000
_cell.length_b   1.000
_cell.length_c   1.000
_cell.angle_alpha   90.00
_cell.angle_beta   90.00
_cell.angle_gamma   90.00
#
_symmetry.space_group_name_H-M   'P 1'
#
loop_
_entity.id
_entity.type
_entity.pdbx_description
1 polymer ?
#
loop_
_entity_poly.entity_id
_entity_poly.type
_entity_poly.pdbx_seq_one_letter_code
_entity_poly.pdbx_strand_id
1 'polypeptide(L)'
;RAVQQGMRHQQDLEAILASKTVIHSLDYRSIRIDDSFDKELKQVAEGAFIPQTSIRLNDNLVRLHKRGRMLVASYEAIKFQRLDLFTVALQQIGAYIAKAQMKDAVDLLLNGDAKGQNAAKSITTSATTLAYGDLLTLWNQFEDYEMDTIIASPDMAAAILALSEFKDPQ
;
A
#
# COMPACT_ATOMS: atom_id res chain seq x y z
N ARG A 1 12.71 8.25 18.81
CA ARG A 1 11.98 9.49 18.49
C ARG A 1 12.38 10.09 17.13
N ALA A 2 13.67 10.39 16.88
CA ALA A 2 14.13 11.00 15.61
C ALA A 2 13.75 10.16 14.37
N VAL A 3 14.00 8.84 14.39
CA VAL A 3 13.61 7.92 13.30
C VAL A 3 12.09 7.94 13.07
N GLN A 4 11.29 7.87 14.12
CA GLN A 4 9.83 7.94 14.02
C GLN A 4 9.36 9.28 13.47
N GLN A 5 10.02 10.38 13.83
CA GLN A 5 9.73 11.70 13.29
C GLN A 5 10.05 11.77 11.80
N GLY A 6 11.18 11.20 11.36
CA GLY A 6 11.53 11.09 9.95
C GLY A 6 10.52 10.24 9.15
N MET A 7 10.03 9.14 9.73
CA MET A 7 8.98 8.32 9.11
C MET A 7 7.65 9.08 8.96
N ARG A 8 7.27 9.90 9.94
CA ARG A 8 6.01 10.67 9.91
C ARG A 8 5.92 11.67 8.78
N HIS A 9 7.03 12.21 8.31
CA HIS A 9 7.05 13.13 7.17
C HIS A 9 6.76 12.48 5.81
N GLN A 10 6.65 11.14 5.77
CA GLN A 10 6.35 10.38 4.54
C GLN A 10 5.20 9.37 4.78
N GLN A 11 4.23 9.72 5.60
CA GLN A 11 3.14 8.84 6.05
C GLN A 11 1.98 8.74 5.06
N ASP A 12 2.24 8.51 3.80
CA ASP A 12 1.15 8.21 2.84
C ASP A 12 0.74 6.73 2.88
N LEU A 13 1.56 5.87 3.52
CA LEU A 13 1.28 4.44 3.60
C LEU A 13 0.00 4.12 4.41
N GLU A 14 -0.27 4.87 5.47
CA GLU A 14 -1.46 4.64 6.32
C GLU A 14 -2.77 4.92 5.56
N ALA A 15 -2.74 5.80 4.56
CA ALA A 15 -3.91 6.12 3.74
C ALA A 15 -4.34 4.96 2.84
N ILE A 16 -3.42 4.06 2.47
CA ILE A 16 -3.70 2.92 1.58
C ILE A 16 -3.89 1.59 2.31
N LEU A 17 -3.74 1.58 3.65
CA LEU A 17 -3.88 0.37 4.46
C LEU A 17 -5.27 0.31 5.09
N ALA A 18 -6.03 -0.73 4.76
CA ALA A 18 -7.32 -0.99 5.39
C ALA A 18 -7.18 -1.38 6.87
N SER A 19 -6.11 -2.08 7.23
CA SER A 19 -5.86 -2.48 8.62
C SER A 19 -4.38 -2.71 8.90
N LYS A 20 -4.01 -2.62 10.19
CA LYS A 20 -2.66 -2.86 10.68
C LYS A 20 -2.70 -3.89 11.80
N THR A 21 -2.01 -5.00 11.62
CA THR A 21 -1.91 -6.06 12.63
C THR A 21 -0.46 -6.21 13.11
N VAL A 22 -0.30 -6.28 14.43
CA VAL A 22 1.00 -6.56 15.04
C VAL A 22 1.17 -8.06 15.15
N ILE A 23 2.22 -8.61 14.54
CA ILE A 23 2.56 -10.02 14.60
C ILE A 23 3.89 -10.21 15.33
N HIS A 24 3.99 -11.30 16.11
CA HIS A 24 5.17 -11.63 16.89
C HIS A 24 6.00 -12.78 16.31
N SER A 25 5.62 -13.26 15.13
CA SER A 25 6.33 -14.31 14.40
C SER A 25 6.89 -13.80 13.08
N LEU A 26 7.89 -14.50 12.53
CA LEU A 26 8.42 -14.21 11.20
C LEU A 26 7.53 -14.74 10.07
N ASP A 27 6.63 -15.65 10.40
CA ASP A 27 5.72 -16.30 9.47
C ASP A 27 4.29 -15.82 9.75
N TYR A 28 3.61 -15.38 8.71
CA TYR A 28 2.23 -14.92 8.77
C TYR A 28 1.38 -15.66 7.76
N ARG A 29 0.22 -16.12 8.19
CA ARG A 29 -0.82 -16.67 7.29
C ARG A 29 -1.97 -15.71 7.24
N SER A 30 -2.31 -15.26 6.04
CA SER A 30 -3.48 -14.41 5.83
C SER A 30 -4.77 -15.22 5.95
N ILE A 31 -5.79 -14.58 6.48
CA ILE A 31 -7.16 -15.11 6.49
C ILE A 31 -7.83 -14.65 5.21
N ARG A 32 -8.38 -15.56 4.45
CA ARG A 32 -9.15 -15.27 3.25
C ARG A 32 -10.60 -15.71 3.43
N ILE A 33 -11.51 -14.85 3.04
CA ILE A 33 -12.90 -15.23 2.80
C ILE A 33 -12.94 -15.83 1.41
N ASP A 34 -13.50 -17.02 1.28
CA ASP A 34 -13.61 -17.70 0.00
C ASP A 34 -14.58 -16.93 -0.91
N ASP A 35 -14.05 -16.34 -1.99
CA ASP A 35 -14.83 -15.52 -2.92
C ASP A 35 -15.78 -16.37 -3.81
N SER A 36 -15.67 -17.70 -3.74
CA SER A 36 -16.57 -18.62 -4.48
C SER A 36 -17.98 -18.68 -3.93
N PHE A 37 -18.22 -18.10 -2.76
CA PHE A 37 -19.55 -18.05 -2.18
C PHE A 37 -20.23 -16.73 -2.49
N ASP A 38 -21.42 -16.86 -3.03
CA ASP A 38 -22.41 -15.80 -3.22
C ASP A 38 -22.58 -15.03 -1.89
N LYS A 39 -22.04 -13.80 -1.85
CA LYS A 39 -22.07 -12.92 -0.67
C LYS A 39 -23.42 -12.24 -0.49
N GLU A 40 -24.32 -12.46 -1.44
CA GLU A 40 -25.64 -11.84 -1.45
C GLU A 40 -26.53 -12.43 -0.35
N LEU A 41 -27.18 -11.57 0.40
CA LEU A 41 -28.18 -12.00 1.38
C LEU A 41 -29.42 -12.53 0.64
N LYS A 42 -29.59 -13.84 0.63
CA LYS A 42 -30.73 -14.47 0.01
C LYS A 42 -31.93 -14.51 0.95
N GLN A 43 -33.09 -14.28 0.42
CA GLN A 43 -34.35 -14.52 1.15
C GLN A 43 -34.48 -16.01 1.47
N VAL A 44 -34.57 -16.33 2.76
CA VAL A 44 -34.68 -17.71 3.25
C VAL A 44 -36.08 -17.93 3.77
N ALA A 45 -36.73 -19.00 3.30
CA ALA A 45 -38.04 -19.40 3.77
C ALA A 45 -37.95 -19.94 5.22
N GLU A 46 -39.06 -19.88 5.94
CA GLU A 46 -39.13 -20.40 7.31
C GLU A 46 -38.80 -21.90 7.33
N GLY A 47 -37.85 -22.30 8.18
CA GLY A 47 -37.35 -23.67 8.27
C GLY A 47 -36.34 -24.09 7.20
N ALA A 48 -35.97 -23.22 6.26
CA ALA A 48 -34.95 -23.52 5.25
C ALA A 48 -33.52 -23.34 5.79
N PHE A 49 -32.57 -23.99 5.14
CA PHE A 49 -31.13 -23.87 5.50
C PHE A 49 -30.61 -22.47 5.21
N ILE A 50 -29.97 -21.85 6.21
CA ILE A 50 -29.32 -20.54 6.08
C ILE A 50 -27.96 -20.73 5.41
N PRO A 51 -27.67 -20.02 4.29
CA PRO A 51 -26.34 -20.06 3.66
C PRO A 51 -25.24 -19.73 4.64
N GLN A 52 -24.15 -20.50 4.61
CA GLN A 52 -22.99 -20.31 5.48
C GLN A 52 -21.84 -19.72 4.69
N THR A 53 -21.21 -18.69 5.25
CA THR A 53 -19.94 -18.16 4.75
C THR A 53 -18.79 -18.79 5.53
N SER A 54 -17.85 -19.42 4.83
CA SER A 54 -16.68 -20.02 5.47
C SER A 54 -15.47 -19.09 5.39
N ILE A 55 -14.81 -18.93 6.52
CA ILE A 55 -13.53 -18.22 6.62
C ILE A 55 -12.45 -19.31 6.67
N ARG A 56 -11.48 -19.25 5.76
CA ARG A 56 -10.37 -20.19 5.70
C ARG A 56 -9.05 -19.46 5.90
N LEU A 57 -8.10 -20.14 6.56
CA LEU A 57 -6.71 -19.72 6.55
C LEU A 57 -6.14 -19.99 5.17
N ASN A 58 -5.47 -19.00 4.60
CA ASN A 58 -4.77 -19.17 3.35
C ASN A 58 -3.55 -20.08 3.59
N ASP A 59 -3.30 -21.04 2.71
CA ASP A 59 -2.14 -21.93 2.80
C ASP A 59 -0.82 -21.21 2.46
N ASN A 60 -0.91 -19.97 1.97
CA ASN A 60 0.25 -19.16 1.64
C ASN A 60 0.93 -18.62 2.91
N LEU A 61 2.10 -19.17 3.19
CA LEU A 61 2.98 -18.69 4.25
C LEU A 61 3.75 -17.47 3.74
N VAL A 62 3.41 -16.30 4.24
CA VAL A 62 4.14 -15.06 3.94
C VAL A 62 5.28 -14.94 4.94
N ARG A 63 6.52 -15.02 4.46
CA ARG A 63 7.72 -14.83 5.28
C ARG A 63 8.13 -13.36 5.26
N LEU A 64 8.21 -12.76 6.43
CA LEU A 64 8.66 -11.38 6.57
C LEU A 64 10.17 -11.27 6.39
N HIS A 65 10.59 -10.35 5.53
CA HIS A 65 11.99 -10.03 5.33
C HIS A 65 12.47 -9.02 6.37
N LYS A 66 13.54 -9.39 7.09
CA LYS A 66 14.19 -8.48 8.03
C LYS A 66 15.10 -7.52 7.24
N ARG A 67 14.90 -6.22 7.42
CA ARG A 67 15.76 -5.18 6.88
C ARG A 67 16.35 -4.35 8.02
N GLY A 68 17.57 -3.91 7.87
CA GLY A 68 18.22 -3.06 8.86
C GLY A 68 19.38 -2.29 8.25
N ARG A 69 19.75 -1.21 8.92
CA ARG A 69 20.94 -0.43 8.60
C ARG A 69 21.68 -0.09 9.89
N MET A 70 22.98 -0.27 9.87
CA MET A 70 23.84 0.07 11.00
C MET A 70 24.40 1.47 10.79
N LEU A 71 24.28 2.33 11.80
CA LEU A 71 24.92 3.63 11.84
C LEU A 71 26.24 3.46 12.61
N VAL A 72 27.35 3.74 11.95
CA VAL A 72 28.69 3.70 12.57
C VAL A 72 29.22 5.12 12.60
N ALA A 73 29.71 5.55 13.75
CA ALA A 73 30.34 6.84 13.92
C ALA A 73 31.72 6.66 14.60
N SER A 74 32.73 7.43 14.18
CA SER A 74 34.03 7.45 14.83
C SER A 74 33.92 8.15 16.19
N TYR A 75 34.84 7.82 17.11
CA TYR A 75 34.93 8.48 18.41
C TYR A 75 35.09 10.00 18.29
N GLU A 76 35.87 10.46 17.32
CA GLU A 76 36.10 11.88 17.03
C GLU A 76 34.79 12.55 16.56
N ALA A 77 34.00 11.89 15.69
CA ALA A 77 32.73 12.42 15.23
C ALA A 77 31.73 12.57 16.40
N ILE A 78 31.76 11.65 17.34
CA ILE A 78 30.89 11.70 18.53
C ILE A 78 31.34 12.83 19.48
N LYS A 79 32.67 12.99 19.66
CA LYS A 79 33.25 13.92 20.62
C LYS A 79 33.20 15.40 20.16
N PHE A 80 33.37 15.62 18.85
CA PHE A 80 33.49 16.97 18.30
C PHE A 80 32.31 17.49 17.53
N GLN A 81 31.35 16.58 17.15
CA GLN A 81 30.17 16.99 16.43
C GLN A 81 28.99 17.17 17.36
N ARG A 82 28.13 18.16 17.04
CA ARG A 82 26.90 18.42 17.75
C ARG A 82 25.93 17.27 17.57
N LEU A 83 25.23 16.92 18.63
CA LEU A 83 24.17 15.90 18.65
C LEU A 83 23.10 16.11 17.58
N ASP A 84 22.93 17.32 17.08
CA ASP A 84 21.97 17.69 16.05
C ASP A 84 22.18 16.94 14.72
N LEU A 85 23.45 16.71 14.32
CA LEU A 85 23.77 15.98 13.08
C LEU A 85 23.36 14.51 13.15
N PHE A 86 23.49 13.88 14.32
CA PHE A 86 23.00 12.52 14.53
C PHE A 86 21.48 12.44 14.45
N THR A 87 20.81 13.46 14.98
CA THR A 87 19.35 13.54 14.91
C THR A 87 18.89 13.66 13.47
N VAL A 88 19.53 14.50 12.67
CA VAL A 88 19.24 14.64 11.24
C VAL A 88 19.48 13.31 10.49
N ALA A 89 20.62 12.66 10.75
CA ALA A 89 20.93 11.37 10.13
C ALA A 89 19.88 10.29 10.49
N LEU A 90 19.43 10.24 11.74
CA LEU A 90 18.39 9.33 12.18
C LEU A 90 17.03 9.65 11.56
N GLN A 91 16.69 10.92 11.37
CA GLN A 91 15.48 11.34 10.64
C GLN A 91 15.52 10.91 9.17
N GLN A 92 16.66 11.09 8.50
CA GLN A 92 16.86 10.62 7.13
C GLN A 92 16.72 9.10 7.03
N ILE A 93 17.27 8.33 7.96
CA ILE A 93 17.09 6.88 8.00
C ILE A 93 15.59 6.54 8.15
N GLY A 94 14.86 7.25 9.00
CA GLY A 94 13.41 7.10 9.15
C GLY A 94 12.67 7.33 7.84
N ALA A 95 13.00 8.41 7.13
CA ALA A 95 12.41 8.72 5.82
C ALA A 95 12.70 7.63 4.77
N TYR A 96 13.92 7.09 4.75
CA TYR A 96 14.26 5.97 3.86
C TYR A 96 13.50 4.69 4.19
N ILE A 97 13.26 4.40 5.47
CA ILE A 97 12.46 3.25 5.89
C ILE A 97 11.02 3.40 5.37
N ALA A 98 10.40 4.56 5.58
CA ALA A 98 9.04 4.81 5.10
C ALA A 98 8.92 4.71 3.57
N LYS A 99 9.89 5.27 2.85
CA LYS A 99 9.94 5.16 1.38
C LYS A 99 10.11 3.71 0.91
N ALA A 100 10.92 2.91 1.61
CA ALA A 100 11.10 1.50 1.28
C ALA A 100 9.81 0.70 1.53
N GLN A 101 9.09 0.98 2.62
CA GLN A 101 7.80 0.35 2.92
C GLN A 101 6.75 0.69 1.86
N MET A 102 6.68 1.96 1.44
CA MET A 102 5.77 2.37 0.36
C MET A 102 6.11 1.66 -0.95
N LYS A 103 7.40 1.59 -1.29
CA LYS A 103 7.83 0.88 -2.50
C LYS A 103 7.45 -0.60 -2.46
N ASP A 104 7.64 -1.27 -1.32
CA ASP A 104 7.28 -2.68 -1.17
C ASP A 104 5.76 -2.88 -1.25
N ALA A 105 4.97 -1.96 -0.68
CA ALA A 105 3.51 -2.02 -0.78
C ALA A 105 3.03 -1.86 -2.22
N VAL A 106 3.57 -0.89 -2.95
CA VAL A 106 3.24 -0.67 -4.38
C VAL A 106 3.69 -1.85 -5.23
N ASP A 107 4.89 -2.41 -4.97
CA ASP A 107 5.38 -3.58 -5.70
C ASP A 107 4.48 -4.80 -5.48
N LEU A 108 4.02 -5.00 -4.25
CA LEU A 108 3.08 -6.06 -3.92
C LEU A 108 1.73 -5.89 -4.64
N LEU A 109 1.22 -4.66 -4.72
CA LEU A 109 -0.02 -4.36 -5.45
C LEU A 109 0.12 -4.63 -6.95
N LEU A 110 1.26 -4.26 -7.55
CA LEU A 110 1.48 -4.38 -8.98
C LEU A 110 1.83 -5.81 -9.41
N ASN A 111 2.67 -6.50 -8.65
CA ASN A 111 3.28 -7.77 -9.04
C ASN A 111 2.76 -8.96 -8.22
N GLY A 112 1.98 -8.71 -7.17
CA GLY A 112 1.56 -9.77 -6.25
C GLY A 112 2.71 -10.29 -5.39
N ASP A 113 2.44 -11.31 -4.59
CA ASP A 113 3.40 -11.90 -3.65
C ASP A 113 4.23 -13.06 -4.25
N ALA A 114 4.15 -13.28 -5.54
CA ALA A 114 4.79 -14.37 -6.29
C ALA A 114 4.41 -15.81 -5.80
N LYS A 115 3.43 -15.94 -4.90
CA LYS A 115 3.00 -17.20 -4.30
C LYS A 115 1.53 -17.54 -4.54
N GLY A 116 0.96 -17.00 -5.62
CA GLY A 116 -0.42 -17.26 -6.01
C GLY A 116 -1.41 -16.19 -5.54
N GLN A 117 -0.95 -15.12 -4.93
CA GLN A 117 -1.76 -13.90 -4.80
C GLN A 117 -1.74 -13.16 -6.13
N ASN A 118 -2.90 -12.92 -6.67
CA ASN A 118 -3.01 -12.17 -7.91
C ASN A 118 -2.58 -10.72 -7.66
N ALA A 119 -1.81 -10.17 -8.59
CA ALA A 119 -1.58 -8.73 -8.66
C ALA A 119 -2.92 -8.00 -8.78
N ALA A 120 -2.94 -6.72 -8.42
CA ALA A 120 -4.10 -5.87 -8.66
C ALA A 120 -4.47 -5.90 -10.15
N LYS A 121 -5.76 -5.83 -10.45
CA LYS A 121 -6.26 -5.81 -11.83
C LYS A 121 -5.62 -4.63 -12.58
N SER A 122 -4.93 -4.92 -13.67
CA SER A 122 -4.34 -3.87 -14.50
C SER A 122 -5.30 -3.48 -15.62
N ILE A 123 -5.39 -2.19 -15.90
CA ILE A 123 -6.13 -1.62 -17.01
C ILE A 123 -5.09 -1.10 -17.99
N THR A 124 -5.11 -1.62 -19.21
CA THR A 124 -4.24 -1.12 -20.28
C THR A 124 -5.01 -0.13 -21.13
N THR A 125 -4.42 1.03 -21.35
CA THR A 125 -4.93 1.99 -22.32
C THR A 125 -4.31 1.67 -23.69
N SER A 126 -5.04 1.88 -24.77
CA SER A 126 -4.53 1.71 -26.14
C SER A 126 -3.73 2.92 -26.65
N ALA A 127 -3.76 4.03 -25.91
CA ALA A 127 -3.06 5.26 -26.24
C ALA A 127 -1.72 5.37 -25.51
N THR A 128 -0.74 6.02 -26.13
CA THR A 128 0.58 6.32 -25.55
C THR A 128 0.54 7.50 -24.57
N THR A 129 -0.53 8.29 -24.56
CA THR A 129 -0.71 9.46 -23.71
C THR A 129 -1.92 9.26 -22.82
N LEU A 130 -1.78 9.65 -21.55
CA LEU A 130 -2.87 9.61 -20.59
C LEU A 130 -3.99 10.58 -21.01
N ALA A 131 -5.22 10.09 -21.02
CA ALA A 131 -6.42 10.87 -21.27
C ALA A 131 -7.35 10.83 -20.05
N TYR A 132 -8.22 11.83 -19.90
CA TYR A 132 -9.22 11.88 -18.82
C TYR A 132 -10.13 10.64 -18.82
N GLY A 133 -10.46 10.10 -20.01
CA GLY A 133 -11.22 8.87 -20.15
C GLY A 133 -10.57 7.64 -19.50
N ASP A 134 -9.23 7.62 -19.39
CA ASP A 134 -8.51 6.53 -18.71
C ASP A 134 -8.75 6.57 -17.22
N LEU A 135 -8.80 7.78 -16.63
CA LEU A 135 -9.13 7.98 -15.21
C LEU A 135 -10.58 7.59 -14.92
N LEU A 136 -11.52 7.92 -15.82
CA LEU A 136 -12.90 7.48 -15.69
C LEU A 136 -13.03 5.95 -15.78
N THR A 137 -12.27 5.33 -16.67
CA THR A 137 -12.24 3.87 -16.79
C THR A 137 -11.69 3.22 -15.52
N LEU A 138 -10.65 3.81 -14.94
CA LEU A 138 -10.09 3.36 -13.67
C LEU A 138 -11.11 3.51 -12.54
N TRP A 139 -11.75 4.66 -12.44
CA TRP A 139 -12.76 4.94 -11.43
C TRP A 139 -13.95 3.99 -11.52
N ASN A 140 -14.39 3.67 -12.72
CA ASN A 140 -15.52 2.78 -12.95
C ASN A 140 -15.26 1.31 -12.58
N GLN A 141 -13.99 0.93 -12.31
CA GLN A 141 -13.63 -0.42 -11.84
C GLN A 141 -13.89 -0.63 -10.34
N PHE A 142 -14.18 0.43 -9.60
CA PHE A 142 -14.38 0.32 -8.15
C PHE A 142 -15.79 -0.15 -7.77
N GLU A 143 -16.75 -0.23 -8.72
CA GLU A 143 -18.10 -0.73 -8.54
C GLU A 143 -18.77 -0.31 -7.21
N ASP A 144 -18.57 -1.12 -6.14
CA ASP A 144 -19.13 -0.91 -4.81
C ASP A 144 -18.23 -0.05 -3.88
N TYR A 145 -17.07 0.40 -4.34
CA TYR A 145 -16.10 1.17 -3.56
C TYR A 145 -15.89 2.56 -4.17
N GLU A 146 -15.52 3.51 -3.33
CA GLU A 146 -15.13 4.84 -3.77
C GLU A 146 -13.61 4.93 -3.96
N MET A 147 -13.16 5.56 -5.05
CA MET A 147 -11.76 5.89 -5.27
C MET A 147 -11.43 7.18 -4.53
N ASP A 148 -10.70 7.09 -3.44
CA ASP A 148 -10.30 8.22 -2.60
C ASP A 148 -8.82 8.60 -2.79
N THR A 149 -7.98 7.68 -3.23
CA THR A 149 -6.54 7.85 -3.29
C THR A 149 -5.95 7.36 -4.62
N ILE A 150 -5.09 8.14 -5.23
CA ILE A 150 -4.31 7.77 -6.41
C ILE A 150 -2.82 7.79 -6.04
N ILE A 151 -2.12 6.69 -6.28
CA ILE A 151 -0.68 6.60 -6.12
C ILE A 151 -0.04 6.69 -7.50
N ALA A 152 0.74 7.73 -7.71
CA ALA A 152 1.38 7.98 -8.99
C ALA A 152 2.85 8.37 -8.82
N SER A 153 3.66 8.12 -9.87
CA SER A 153 4.99 8.73 -9.94
C SER A 153 4.86 10.26 -10.10
N PRO A 154 5.87 11.05 -9.73
CA PRO A 154 5.83 12.52 -9.90
C PRO A 154 5.51 12.95 -11.34
N ASP A 155 6.06 12.24 -12.33
CA ASP A 155 5.81 12.53 -13.75
C ASP A 155 4.36 12.23 -14.14
N MET A 156 3.81 11.11 -13.64
CA MET A 156 2.41 10.76 -13.87
C MET A 156 1.46 11.71 -13.14
N ALA A 157 1.78 12.11 -11.92
CA ALA A 157 1.00 13.11 -11.19
C ALA A 157 0.98 14.44 -11.94
N ALA A 158 2.12 14.88 -12.47
CA ALA A 158 2.20 16.08 -13.31
C ALA A 158 1.37 15.94 -14.60
N ALA A 159 1.39 14.77 -15.23
CA ALA A 159 0.59 14.49 -16.42
C ALA A 159 -0.92 14.54 -16.13
N ILE A 160 -1.37 13.97 -15.00
CA ILE A 160 -2.77 14.03 -14.55
C ILE A 160 -3.19 15.48 -14.34
N LEU A 161 -2.41 16.25 -13.58
CA LEU A 161 -2.72 17.67 -13.31
C LEU A 161 -2.62 18.56 -14.55
N ALA A 162 -1.93 18.10 -15.60
CA ALA A 162 -1.82 18.81 -16.87
C ALA A 162 -3.02 18.59 -17.81
N LEU A 163 -3.92 17.67 -17.49
CA LEU A 163 -5.14 17.46 -18.28
C LEU A 163 -6.01 18.72 -18.28
N SER A 164 -6.65 18.99 -19.42
CA SER A 164 -7.49 20.18 -19.61
C SER A 164 -8.61 20.27 -18.59
N GLU A 165 -9.18 19.15 -18.25
CA GLU A 165 -10.31 19.01 -17.31
C GLU A 165 -9.97 19.43 -15.87
N PHE A 166 -8.68 19.40 -15.51
CA PHE A 166 -8.22 19.89 -14.20
C PHE A 166 -7.71 21.34 -14.24
N LYS A 167 -7.53 21.92 -15.43
CA LYS A 167 -6.99 23.28 -15.58
C LYS A 167 -8.06 24.36 -15.65
N ASP A 168 -9.26 23.99 -16.03
CA ASP A 168 -10.35 24.95 -16.27
C ASP A 168 -11.45 24.79 -15.20
N PRO A 169 -11.38 25.53 -14.09
CA PRO A 169 -12.51 25.63 -13.16
C PRO A 169 -13.59 26.48 -13.83
N GLN A 170 -14.61 25.85 -14.35
CA GLN A 170 -15.83 26.56 -14.74
C GLN A 170 -16.58 27.07 -13.54
#